data_707c3b89c43aa8459d9fed18cf2a5fed
#
_entry.id   707c3b89c43aa8459d9fed18cf2a5fed
#
_cell.length_a   1.000
_cell.length_b   1.000
_cell.length_c   1.000
_cell.angle_alpha   90.00
_cell.angle_beta   90.00
_cell.angle_gamma   90.00
#
_symmetry.space_group_name_H-M   'P 1'
#
loop_
_entity.id
_entity.type
_entity.pdbx_description
1 polymer ?
#
loop_
_entity_poly.entity_id
_entity_poly.type
_entity_poly.pdbx_seq_one_letter_code
_entity_poly.pdbx_strand_id
1 'polypeptide(L)' 'SAKDRKGNPTTFNLKIAFKIEVENSLGEKQLTVFEESTSYENNDNKFELKKYEDSIKKNMIESINESLILYLQNINYQ' A
#
# COMPACT_ATOMS: atom_id res chain seq x y z
N SER A 1 8.55 16.19 -0.80
CA SER A 1 8.08 16.26 0.57
C SER A 1 8.54 17.56 1.24
N ALA A 2 7.80 18.02 2.24
CA ALA A 2 8.15 19.20 3.02
C ALA A 2 9.39 18.94 3.86
N LYS A 3 10.15 20.01 4.12
CA LYS A 3 11.37 19.92 4.93
C LYS A 3 11.35 20.97 6.03
N ASP A 4 12.00 20.68 7.15
CA ASP A 4 12.16 21.63 8.25
C ASP A 4 13.31 22.61 7.94
N ARG A 5 13.61 23.50 8.91
CA ARG A 5 14.65 24.51 8.74
C ARG A 5 16.05 23.93 8.55
N LYS A 6 16.28 22.69 9.00
CA LYS A 6 17.56 22.01 8.89
C LYS A 6 17.66 21.17 7.62
N GLY A 7 16.63 21.21 6.76
CA GLY A 7 16.60 20.42 5.55
C GLY A 7 16.16 18.98 5.73
N ASN A 8 15.76 18.60 6.94
CA ASN A 8 15.24 17.25 7.19
C ASN A 8 13.80 17.14 6.70
N PRO A 9 13.39 15.98 6.17
CA PRO A 9 12.01 15.80 5.79
C PRO A 9 11.09 15.94 7.00
N THR A 10 9.97 16.64 6.82
CA THR A 10 8.92 16.74 7.84
C THR A 10 7.75 15.83 7.52
N THR A 11 7.61 15.45 6.26
CA THR A 11 6.53 14.59 5.79
C THR A 11 7.11 13.50 4.90
N PHE A 12 6.65 12.27 5.11
CA PHE A 12 6.99 11.12 4.28
C PHE A 12 5.75 10.62 3.57
N ASN A 13 5.95 9.97 2.43
CA ASN A 13 4.88 9.30 1.71
C ASN A 13 5.26 7.83 1.54
N LEU A 14 4.37 6.95 1.97
CA LEU A 14 4.55 5.52 1.83
C LEU A 14 3.55 5.00 0.80
N LYS A 15 4.05 4.30 -0.21
CA LYS A 15 3.21 3.72 -1.26
C LYS A 15 3.47 2.23 -1.35
N ILE A 16 2.39 1.47 -1.40
CA ILE A 16 2.46 0.02 -1.61
C ILE A 16 1.64 -0.31 -2.85
N ALA A 17 2.22 -1.10 -3.75
CA ALA A 17 1.54 -1.55 -4.95
C ALA A 17 1.60 -3.07 -5.03
N PHE A 18 0.49 -3.68 -5.42
CA PHE A 18 0.37 -5.12 -5.60
C PHE A 18 -0.11 -5.39 -7.01
N LYS A 19 0.66 -6.17 -7.77
CA LYS A 19 0.29 -6.56 -9.13
C LYS A 19 -0.15 -8.00 -9.13
N ILE A 20 -1.32 -8.27 -9.73
CA ILE A 20 -1.87 -9.61 -9.81
C ILE A 20 -2.19 -9.92 -11.24
N GLU A 21 -1.72 -11.09 -11.70
CA GLU A 21 -2.05 -11.61 -13.01
C GLU A 21 -3.00 -12.79 -12.83
N VAL A 22 -4.15 -12.72 -13.50
CA VAL A 22 -5.15 -13.80 -13.47
C VAL A 22 -5.26 -14.37 -14.87
N GLU A 23 -5.17 -15.70 -14.97
CA GLU A 23 -5.33 -16.42 -16.23
C GLU A 23 -6.62 -17.22 -16.17
N ASN A 24 -7.46 -17.09 -17.21
CA ASN A 24 -8.69 -17.85 -17.30
C ASN A 24 -8.45 -19.21 -17.99
N SER A 25 -9.50 -20.01 -18.12
CA SER A 25 -9.40 -21.35 -18.72
C SER A 25 -9.04 -21.33 -20.20
N LEU A 26 -9.18 -20.18 -20.87
CA LEU A 26 -8.83 -20.02 -22.27
C LEU A 26 -7.40 -19.53 -22.48
N GLY A 27 -6.64 -19.35 -21.38
CA GLY A 27 -5.29 -18.85 -21.45
C GLY A 27 -5.18 -17.33 -21.54
N GLU A 28 -6.29 -16.63 -21.43
CA GLU A 28 -6.30 -15.18 -21.44
C GLU A 28 -5.84 -14.64 -20.08
N LYS A 29 -4.95 -13.64 -20.11
CA LYS A 29 -4.36 -13.08 -18.90
C LYS A 29 -4.85 -11.66 -18.70
N GLN A 30 -5.12 -11.33 -17.44
CA GLN A 30 -5.51 -9.99 -17.03
C GLN A 30 -4.60 -9.53 -15.89
N LEU A 31 -4.02 -8.35 -16.04
CA LEU A 31 -3.19 -7.74 -15.00
C LEU A 31 -4.01 -6.70 -14.25
N THR A 32 -4.01 -6.78 -12.94
CA THR A 32 -4.68 -5.82 -12.07
C THR A 32 -3.67 -5.30 -11.04
N VAL A 33 -3.73 -3.99 -10.79
CA VAL A 33 -2.84 -3.34 -9.82
C VAL A 33 -3.67 -2.74 -8.71
N PHE A 34 -3.30 -3.05 -7.48
CA PHE A 34 -3.88 -2.44 -6.29
C PHE A 34 -2.83 -1.56 -5.64
N GLU A 35 -3.18 -0.32 -5.34
CA GLU A 35 -2.26 0.63 -4.74
C GLU A 35 -2.88 1.30 -3.53
N GLU A 36 -2.05 1.55 -2.53
CA GLU A 36 -2.38 2.36 -1.37
C GLU A 36 -1.25 3.34 -1.14
N SER A 37 -1.59 4.56 -0.73
CA SER A 37 -0.61 5.60 -0.43
C SER A 37 -1.03 6.32 0.84
N THR A 38 -0.08 6.54 1.73
CA THR A 38 -0.34 7.21 3.00
C THR A 38 0.80 8.18 3.29
N SER A 39 0.45 9.42 3.63
CA SER A 39 1.41 10.41 4.08
C SER A 39 1.41 10.46 5.60
N TYR A 40 2.59 10.63 6.18
CA TYR A 40 2.73 10.73 7.63
C TYR A 40 3.88 11.66 7.98
N GLU A 41 3.84 12.18 9.20
CA GLU A 41 4.83 13.14 9.64
C GLU A 41 6.05 12.45 10.24
N ASN A 42 7.21 13.12 10.10
CA ASN A 42 8.43 12.67 10.74
C ASN A 42 8.30 12.81 12.25
N ASN A 43 9.00 11.96 12.96
CA ASN A 43 9.13 12.04 14.41
C ASN A 43 10.62 11.96 14.74
N ASP A 44 11.09 12.90 15.56
CA ASP A 44 12.50 12.93 15.96
C ASP A 44 12.90 11.70 16.76
N ASN A 45 11.95 11.08 17.45
CA ASN A 45 12.15 9.80 18.11
C ASN A 45 12.08 8.68 17.07
N LYS A 46 13.24 8.13 16.71
CA LYS A 46 13.32 7.13 15.64
C LYS A 46 12.60 5.83 15.98
N PHE A 47 12.56 5.47 17.25
CA PHE A 47 11.85 4.27 17.68
C PHE A 47 10.34 4.43 17.48
N GLU A 48 9.79 5.59 17.86
CA GLU A 48 8.37 5.89 17.67
C GLU A 48 8.02 5.98 16.19
N LEU A 49 8.90 6.58 15.39
CA LEU A 49 8.70 6.67 13.94
C LEU A 49 8.61 5.29 13.32
N LYS A 50 9.52 4.39 13.70
CA LYS A 50 9.54 3.03 13.17
C LYS A 50 8.27 2.26 13.54
N LYS A 51 7.81 2.40 14.77
CA LYS A 51 6.56 1.76 15.22
C LYS A 51 5.37 2.25 14.40
N TYR A 52 5.32 3.56 14.15
CA TYR A 52 4.24 4.16 13.39
C TYR A 52 4.25 3.69 11.95
N GLU A 53 5.43 3.66 11.33
CA GLU A 53 5.59 3.16 9.96
C GLU A 53 5.16 1.71 9.82
N ASP A 54 5.54 0.87 10.77
CA ASP A 54 5.15 -0.54 10.75
C ASP A 54 3.64 -0.70 10.86
N SER A 55 3.00 0.13 11.68
CA SER A 55 1.54 0.13 11.84
C SER A 55 0.83 0.56 10.55
N ILE A 56 1.34 1.61 9.90
CA ILE A 56 0.79 2.09 8.62
C ILE A 56 0.90 0.99 7.56
N LYS A 57 2.07 0.36 7.45
CA LYS A 57 2.29 -0.71 6.47
C LYS A 57 1.34 -1.86 6.67
N LYS A 58 1.14 -2.25 7.92
CA LYS A 58 0.21 -3.34 8.25
C LYS A 58 -1.21 -2.98 7.80
N ASN A 59 -1.66 -1.77 8.12
CA ASN A 59 -3.01 -1.32 7.74
C ASN A 59 -3.17 -1.24 6.23
N MET A 60 -2.14 -0.77 5.51
CA MET A 60 -2.18 -0.68 4.06
C MET A 60 -2.25 -2.05 3.42
N ILE A 61 -1.49 -3.01 3.93
CA ILE A 61 -1.49 -4.38 3.43
C ILE A 61 -2.86 -5.02 3.67
N GLU A 62 -3.45 -4.81 4.83
CA GLU A 62 -4.80 -5.32 5.14
C GLU A 62 -5.83 -4.74 4.18
N SER A 63 -5.74 -3.45 3.88
CA SER A 63 -6.64 -2.78 2.95
C SER A 63 -6.52 -3.34 1.53
N ILE A 64 -5.29 -3.52 1.06
CA ILE A 64 -5.03 -4.12 -0.24
C ILE A 64 -5.57 -5.55 -0.29
N ASN A 65 -5.36 -6.30 0.78
CA ASN A 65 -5.81 -7.69 0.87
C ASN A 65 -7.33 -7.79 0.79
N GLU A 66 -8.05 -6.89 1.46
CA GLU A 66 -9.51 -6.83 1.36
C GLU A 66 -9.96 -6.53 -0.07
N SER A 67 -9.31 -5.59 -0.73
CA SER A 67 -9.60 -5.26 -2.13
C SER A 67 -9.36 -6.45 -3.04
N LEU A 68 -8.29 -7.19 -2.79
CA LEU A 68 -7.96 -8.39 -3.55
C LEU A 68 -9.03 -9.46 -3.39
N ILE A 69 -9.46 -9.71 -2.16
CA ILE A 69 -10.49 -10.71 -1.87
C ILE A 69 -11.78 -10.36 -2.62
N LEU A 70 -12.20 -9.10 -2.57
CA LEU A 70 -13.41 -8.65 -3.27
C LEU A 70 -13.27 -8.81 -4.78
N TYR A 71 -12.10 -8.49 -5.32
CA TYR A 71 -11.82 -8.65 -6.73
C TYR A 71 -11.95 -10.12 -7.16
N LEU A 72 -11.34 -11.02 -6.40
CA LEU A 72 -11.39 -12.45 -6.72
C LEU A 72 -12.80 -13.02 -6.61
N GLN A 73 -13.59 -12.56 -5.64
CA GLN A 73 -14.98 -12.96 -5.50
C GLN A 73 -15.80 -12.54 -6.71
N ASN A 74 -15.59 -11.34 -7.22
CA ASN A 74 -16.29 -10.84 -8.39
C ASN A 74 -15.95 -11.63 -9.66
N ILE A 75 -14.69 -12.00 -9.82
CA ILE A 75 -14.23 -12.79 -10.94
C ILE A 75 -14.94 -14.14 -10.99
N ASN A 76 -15.15 -14.77 -9.84
CA ASN A 76 -15.72 -16.10 -9.76
C ASN A 76 -17.17 -16.16 -10.19
N TYR A 77 -17.85 -15.01 -10.32
CA TYR A 77 -19.25 -14.95 -10.74
C TYR A 77 -19.42 -14.57 -12.23
N GLN A 78 -18.31 -14.43 -12.95
CA GLN A 78 -18.36 -14.03 -14.36
C GLN A 78 -18.09 -15.19 -15.32
#